data_25d47ec980c1c7a05efb577974a51132
#
_entry.id   25d47ec980c1c7a05efb577974a51132
#
_cell.length_a   1.000
_cell.length_b   1.000
_cell.length_c   1.000
_cell.angle_alpha   90.00
_cell.angle_beta   90.00
_cell.angle_gamma   90.00
#
_symmetry.space_group_name_H-M   'P 1'
#
loop_
_entity.id
_entity.type
_entity.pdbx_description
1 polymer ?
#
loop_
_entity_poly.entity_id
_entity_poly.type
_entity_poly.pdbx_seq_one_letter_code
_entity_poly.pdbx_strand_id
1 'polypeptide(L)'
;MLQKVLDEPKGQVSYDPNEKLTVDVDLSLCSDEEMPRMIHIVNRLAKSEAGRETLEIANKAGVKFGFLDAKTNCFGCFFGGVNYIGLGPMASDDKLVSTLCHESRHAGQSVRMADLPDRDRLNVASIIRYSRAKEADAQAYAVKACKELKCRATKDLWRRLPNSIRPFTNPMKTRSPKRAS
;
A
#
# COMPACT_ATOMS: atom_id res chain seq x y z
N MET A 1 0.49 20.66 13.87
CA MET A 1 -0.87 20.17 13.53
C MET A 1 -0.86 18.76 12.97
N LEU A 2 0.12 17.93 13.32
CA LEU A 2 0.31 16.54 12.86
C LEU A 2 0.03 15.48 13.95
N GLN A 3 -0.22 15.92 15.19
CA GLN A 3 -0.36 15.06 16.37
C GLN A 3 -1.71 14.35 16.49
N LYS A 4 -2.73 14.74 15.72
CA LYS A 4 -4.12 14.25 15.90
C LYS A 4 -4.48 12.98 15.13
N VAL A 5 -3.54 12.34 14.40
CA VAL A 5 -3.82 11.12 13.61
C VAL A 5 -3.35 9.85 14.33
N LEU A 6 -2.67 10.00 15.48
CA LEU A 6 -2.08 8.88 16.23
C LEU A 6 -2.96 8.35 17.38
N ASP A 7 -4.10 8.98 17.67
CA ASP A 7 -4.94 8.65 18.83
C ASP A 7 -6.15 7.76 18.45
N GLU A 8 -5.95 6.69 17.66
CA GLU A 8 -6.92 5.59 17.76
C GLU A 8 -6.52 4.71 18.96
N PRO A 9 -7.48 4.36 19.84
CA PRO A 9 -7.15 3.52 20.99
C PRO A 9 -6.60 2.18 20.47
N LYS A 10 -5.37 1.88 20.86
CA LYS A 10 -4.74 0.58 20.65
C LYS A 10 -5.50 -0.46 21.49
N GLY A 11 -6.64 -0.92 20.99
CA GLY A 11 -7.14 -2.20 21.42
C GLY A 11 -6.04 -3.21 21.07
N GLN A 12 -5.57 -3.98 22.03
CA GLN A 12 -4.61 -5.05 21.80
C GLN A 12 -5.25 -6.01 20.81
N VAL A 13 -4.89 -5.89 19.53
CA VAL A 13 -5.34 -6.82 18.49
C VAL A 13 -4.58 -8.10 18.76
N SER A 14 -5.30 -9.15 19.15
CA SER A 14 -4.73 -10.50 19.29
C SER A 14 -4.68 -11.14 17.91
N TYR A 15 -3.49 -11.52 17.47
CA TYR A 15 -3.30 -12.29 16.22
C TYR A 15 -3.30 -13.76 16.55
N ASP A 16 -3.89 -14.58 15.67
CA ASP A 16 -3.84 -16.03 15.81
C ASP A 16 -2.39 -16.51 15.53
N PRO A 17 -1.69 -17.06 16.51
CA PRO A 17 -0.32 -17.54 16.33
C PRO A 17 -0.23 -18.76 15.39
N ASN A 18 -1.36 -19.42 15.10
CA ASN A 18 -1.45 -20.57 14.20
C ASN A 18 -1.92 -20.17 12.79
N GLU A 19 -2.20 -18.88 12.54
CA GLU A 19 -2.57 -18.42 11.21
C GLU A 19 -1.44 -18.70 10.23
N LYS A 20 -1.77 -19.42 9.14
CA LYS A 20 -0.79 -19.74 8.08
C LYS A 20 -0.91 -18.77 6.93
N LEU A 21 0.21 -18.51 6.27
CA LEU A 21 0.22 -17.76 5.01
C LEU A 21 -0.66 -18.44 3.97
N THR A 22 -1.46 -17.61 3.27
CA THR A 22 -2.33 -18.05 2.17
C THR A 22 -1.72 -17.75 0.80
N VAL A 23 -0.60 -17.03 0.77
CA VAL A 23 0.21 -16.71 -0.41
C VAL A 23 1.68 -16.92 -0.09
N ASP A 24 2.47 -17.22 -1.11
CA ASP A 24 3.90 -17.40 -0.95
C ASP A 24 4.60 -16.04 -0.89
N VAL A 25 5.23 -15.72 0.23
CA VAL A 25 6.03 -14.50 0.46
C VAL A 25 7.15 -14.79 1.47
N ASP A 26 8.27 -14.09 1.31
CA ASP A 26 9.44 -14.25 2.20
C ASP A 26 9.31 -13.33 3.43
N LEU A 27 9.01 -13.92 4.59
CA LEU A 27 8.94 -13.24 5.89
C LEU A 27 10.19 -13.44 6.75
N SER A 28 11.30 -13.88 6.19
CA SER A 28 12.53 -14.23 6.92
C SER A 28 13.14 -13.07 7.72
N LEU A 29 12.68 -11.86 7.52
CA LEU A 29 13.12 -10.65 8.25
C LEU A 29 12.17 -10.25 9.39
N CYS A 30 11.08 -10.98 9.61
CA CYS A 30 10.22 -10.77 10.78
C CYS A 30 10.78 -11.55 11.97
N SER A 31 10.75 -10.93 13.15
CA SER A 31 10.96 -11.66 14.42
C SER A 31 9.76 -12.56 14.73
N ASP A 32 9.94 -13.52 15.65
CA ASP A 32 8.86 -14.41 16.10
C ASP A 32 7.66 -13.62 16.67
N GLU A 33 7.92 -12.48 17.30
CA GLU A 33 6.88 -11.61 17.87
C GLU A 33 6.10 -10.85 16.78
N GLU A 34 6.77 -10.50 15.67
CA GLU A 34 6.19 -9.76 14.55
C GLU A 34 5.46 -10.66 13.57
N MET A 35 5.87 -11.91 13.47
CA MET A 35 5.41 -12.88 12.48
C MET A 35 3.89 -13.02 12.44
N PRO A 36 3.16 -13.21 13.57
CA PRO A 36 1.71 -13.36 13.52
C PRO A 36 0.99 -12.14 12.92
N ARG A 37 1.48 -10.93 13.26
CA ARG A 37 0.92 -9.69 12.72
C ARG A 37 1.19 -9.56 11.23
N MET A 38 2.40 -9.88 10.78
CA MET A 38 2.74 -9.79 9.36
C MET A 38 1.92 -10.79 8.55
N ILE A 39 1.78 -12.03 9.02
CA ILE A 39 0.92 -13.06 8.39
C ILE A 39 -0.51 -12.54 8.26
N HIS A 40 -1.06 -11.97 9.33
CA HIS A 40 -2.41 -11.40 9.30
C HIS A 40 -2.57 -10.28 8.24
N ILE A 41 -1.61 -9.35 8.17
CA ILE A 41 -1.64 -8.24 7.20
C ILE A 41 -1.54 -8.77 5.76
N VAL A 42 -0.63 -9.71 5.51
CA VAL A 42 -0.43 -10.33 4.19
C VAL A 42 -1.68 -11.11 3.77
N ASN A 43 -2.19 -11.98 4.62
CA ASN A 43 -3.40 -12.77 4.34
C ASN A 43 -4.62 -11.89 4.10
N ARG A 44 -4.74 -10.80 4.85
CA ARG A 44 -5.82 -9.84 4.67
C ARG A 44 -5.70 -9.14 3.30
N LEU A 45 -4.50 -8.72 2.91
CA LEU A 45 -4.27 -8.14 1.58
C LEU A 45 -4.57 -9.15 0.47
N ALA A 46 -4.17 -10.40 0.64
CA ALA A 46 -4.38 -11.49 -0.31
C ALA A 46 -5.86 -11.84 -0.56
N LYS A 47 -6.80 -11.38 0.29
CA LYS A 47 -8.25 -11.50 0.04
C LYS A 47 -8.74 -10.58 -1.08
N SER A 48 -7.97 -9.57 -1.48
CA SER A 48 -8.28 -8.74 -2.64
C SER A 48 -7.54 -9.23 -3.89
N GLU A 49 -8.15 -9.04 -5.06
CA GLU A 49 -7.53 -9.38 -6.34
C GLU A 49 -6.28 -8.52 -6.57
N ALA A 50 -6.40 -7.20 -6.39
CA ALA A 50 -5.27 -6.27 -6.54
C ALA A 50 -4.14 -6.58 -5.56
N GLY A 51 -4.48 -6.98 -4.32
CA GLY A 51 -3.49 -7.36 -3.32
C GLY A 51 -2.74 -8.62 -3.69
N ARG A 52 -3.44 -9.68 -4.13
CA ARG A 52 -2.80 -10.91 -4.59
C ARG A 52 -1.83 -10.64 -5.74
N GLU A 53 -2.29 -9.92 -6.76
CA GLU A 53 -1.45 -9.55 -7.91
C GLU A 53 -0.15 -8.88 -7.47
N THR A 54 -0.23 -7.90 -6.56
CA THR A 54 0.97 -7.18 -6.11
C THR A 54 1.89 -8.03 -5.24
N LEU A 55 1.33 -8.88 -4.37
CA LEU A 55 2.13 -9.82 -3.55
C LEU A 55 2.84 -10.88 -4.40
N GLU A 56 2.16 -11.46 -5.39
CA GLU A 56 2.76 -12.43 -6.31
C GLU A 56 3.91 -11.81 -7.13
N ILE A 57 3.75 -10.57 -7.59
CA ILE A 57 4.81 -9.85 -8.32
C ILE A 57 5.99 -9.56 -7.40
N ALA A 58 5.74 -9.13 -6.16
CA ALA A 58 6.79 -8.87 -5.19
C ALA A 58 7.55 -10.15 -4.82
N ASN A 59 6.83 -11.28 -4.63
CA ASN A 59 7.46 -12.57 -4.38
C ASN A 59 8.34 -13.03 -5.55
N LYS A 60 7.84 -12.94 -6.78
CA LYS A 60 8.63 -13.26 -8.00
C LYS A 60 9.88 -12.38 -8.13
N ALA A 61 9.84 -11.16 -7.59
CA ALA A 61 10.97 -10.26 -7.53
C ALA A 61 11.96 -10.56 -6.38
N GLY A 62 11.69 -11.57 -5.56
CA GLY A 62 12.51 -11.93 -4.40
C GLY A 62 12.45 -10.90 -3.27
N VAL A 63 11.32 -10.23 -3.10
CA VAL A 63 11.14 -9.22 -2.06
C VAL A 63 10.93 -9.90 -0.71
N LYS A 64 11.67 -9.44 0.30
CA LYS A 64 11.48 -9.80 1.71
C LYS A 64 10.60 -8.78 2.41
N PHE A 65 9.78 -9.24 3.35
CA PHE A 65 8.86 -8.40 4.11
C PHE A 65 9.24 -8.39 5.59
N GLY A 66 9.04 -7.26 6.24
CA GLY A 66 9.29 -7.10 7.67
C GLY A 66 8.77 -5.77 8.21
N PHE A 67 9.03 -5.51 9.48
CA PHE A 67 8.72 -4.23 10.09
C PHE A 67 9.96 -3.33 10.15
N LEU A 68 9.72 -2.03 10.12
CA LEU A 68 10.73 -1.00 10.34
C LEU A 68 10.91 -0.77 11.85
N ASP A 69 12.02 -0.15 12.25
CA ASP A 69 12.18 0.34 13.60
C ASP A 69 11.00 1.27 13.98
N ALA A 70 10.46 1.08 15.19
CA ALA A 70 9.32 1.85 15.69
C ALA A 70 9.56 3.37 15.73
N LYS A 71 10.82 3.80 15.71
CA LYS A 71 11.22 5.22 15.62
C LYS A 71 11.10 5.78 14.21
N THR A 72 10.94 4.92 13.20
CA THR A 72 10.82 5.34 11.80
C THR A 72 9.46 6.01 11.59
N ASN A 73 9.50 7.30 11.20
CA ASN A 73 8.27 8.09 10.99
C ASN A 73 7.72 7.91 9.56
N CYS A 74 7.48 6.66 9.14
CA CYS A 74 6.79 6.34 7.89
C CYS A 74 5.87 5.13 8.07
N PHE A 75 4.89 4.98 7.18
CA PHE A 75 3.98 3.83 7.21
C PHE A 75 4.56 2.59 6.55
N GLY A 76 5.50 2.77 5.64
CA GLY A 76 6.23 1.71 4.95
C GLY A 76 7.13 2.29 3.88
N CYS A 77 8.04 1.45 3.38
CA CYS A 77 8.95 1.79 2.31
C CYS A 77 9.44 0.52 1.59
N PHE A 78 9.52 0.59 0.26
CA PHE A 78 10.23 -0.39 -0.55
C PHE A 78 11.68 0.04 -0.78
N PHE A 79 12.61 -0.78 -0.33
CA PHE A 79 14.06 -0.59 -0.48
C PHE A 79 14.57 -1.43 -1.65
N GLY A 80 14.51 -0.89 -2.86
CA GLY A 80 14.84 -1.62 -4.09
C GLY A 80 16.27 -2.18 -4.16
N GLY A 81 17.24 -1.50 -3.51
CA GLY A 81 18.63 -1.95 -3.49
C GLY A 81 18.87 -3.24 -2.70
N VAL A 82 17.97 -3.61 -1.80
CA VAL A 82 18.04 -4.81 -0.95
C VAL A 82 16.79 -5.69 -1.07
N ASN A 83 15.90 -5.39 -2.01
CA ASN A 83 14.64 -6.09 -2.22
C ASN A 83 13.83 -6.32 -0.93
N TYR A 84 13.61 -5.24 -0.17
CA TYR A 84 12.94 -5.30 1.11
C TYR A 84 11.77 -4.32 1.18
N ILE A 85 10.64 -4.78 1.72
CA ILE A 85 9.51 -3.92 2.12
C ILE A 85 9.42 -3.92 3.63
N GLY A 86 9.63 -2.75 4.22
CA GLY A 86 9.45 -2.53 5.65
C GLY A 86 8.17 -1.77 5.95
N LEU A 87 7.38 -2.24 6.92
CA LEU A 87 6.15 -1.59 7.39
C LEU A 87 6.37 -0.90 8.74
N GLY A 88 5.79 0.29 8.90
CA GLY A 88 5.88 1.04 10.16
C GLY A 88 4.99 0.43 11.25
N PRO A 89 5.55 -0.14 12.33
CA PRO A 89 4.79 -0.96 13.29
C PRO A 89 3.74 -0.17 14.08
N MET A 90 3.85 1.16 14.11
CA MET A 90 2.94 2.04 14.86
C MET A 90 1.62 2.34 14.14
N ALA A 91 1.48 1.94 12.88
CA ALA A 91 0.26 2.16 12.11
C ALA A 91 -0.80 1.08 12.39
N SER A 92 -2.08 1.42 12.17
CA SER A 92 -3.16 0.43 12.22
C SER A 92 -3.05 -0.60 11.09
N ASP A 93 -3.59 -1.80 11.28
CA ASP A 93 -3.53 -2.86 10.27
C ASP A 93 -4.24 -2.48 8.98
N ASP A 94 -5.35 -1.74 9.05
CA ASP A 94 -6.01 -1.18 7.85
C ASP A 94 -5.06 -0.31 7.03
N LYS A 95 -4.25 0.50 7.73
CA LYS A 95 -3.25 1.34 7.10
C LYS A 95 -2.09 0.51 6.54
N LEU A 96 -1.65 -0.50 7.28
CA LEU A 96 -0.55 -1.37 6.86
C LEU A 96 -0.93 -2.24 5.66
N VAL A 97 -2.15 -2.77 5.58
CA VAL A 97 -2.66 -3.48 4.40
C VAL A 97 -2.61 -2.60 3.16
N SER A 98 -3.06 -1.35 3.28
CA SER A 98 -2.99 -0.37 2.18
C SER A 98 -1.55 -0.03 1.79
N THR A 99 -0.69 0.17 2.78
CA THR A 99 0.72 0.48 2.57
C THR A 99 1.45 -0.69 1.92
N LEU A 100 1.22 -1.92 2.40
CA LEU A 100 1.82 -3.11 1.83
C LEU A 100 1.46 -3.27 0.35
N CYS A 101 0.21 -3.04 -0.04
CA CYS A 101 -0.20 -3.06 -1.45
C CYS A 101 0.56 -2.01 -2.28
N HIS A 102 0.70 -0.79 -1.75
CA HIS A 102 1.43 0.32 -2.39
C HIS A 102 2.91 -0.03 -2.61
N GLU A 103 3.59 -0.48 -1.56
CA GLU A 103 5.02 -0.81 -1.62
C GLU A 103 5.29 -2.05 -2.50
N SER A 104 4.42 -3.06 -2.44
CA SER A 104 4.50 -4.23 -3.32
C SER A 104 4.34 -3.85 -4.79
N ARG A 105 3.53 -2.82 -5.09
CA ARG A 105 3.41 -2.29 -6.45
C ARG A 105 4.71 -1.62 -6.90
N HIS A 106 5.41 -0.90 -6.02
CA HIS A 106 6.72 -0.33 -6.31
C HIS A 106 7.77 -1.40 -6.60
N ALA A 107 7.74 -2.53 -5.91
CA ALA A 107 8.60 -3.68 -6.22
C ALA A 107 8.37 -4.17 -7.66
N GLY A 108 7.12 -4.36 -8.08
CA GLY A 108 6.80 -4.74 -9.45
C GLY A 108 7.20 -3.70 -10.50
N GLN A 109 7.08 -2.42 -10.16
CA GLN A 109 7.57 -1.34 -11.03
C GLN A 109 9.09 -1.37 -11.18
N SER A 110 9.83 -1.68 -10.10
CA SER A 110 11.29 -1.78 -10.13
C SER A 110 11.78 -2.87 -11.10
N VAL A 111 11.12 -4.03 -11.10
CA VAL A 111 11.44 -5.12 -12.03
C VAL A 111 11.22 -4.70 -13.49
N ARG A 112 10.08 -4.08 -13.79
CA ARG A 112 9.77 -3.62 -15.15
C ARG A 112 10.69 -2.52 -15.64
N MET A 113 11.32 -1.78 -14.73
CA MET A 113 12.20 -0.65 -15.05
C MET A 113 13.64 -1.07 -15.34
N ALA A 114 14.04 -2.27 -14.97
CA ALA A 114 15.36 -2.78 -15.35
C ALA A 114 15.56 -2.75 -16.87
N ASP A 115 14.44 -2.77 -17.63
CA ASP A 115 14.44 -2.76 -19.10
C ASP A 115 14.32 -1.35 -19.71
N LEU A 116 14.21 -0.29 -18.89
CA LEU A 116 14.11 1.07 -19.42
C LEU A 116 15.46 1.68 -19.76
N PRO A 117 15.51 2.53 -20.81
CA PRO A 117 16.74 3.25 -21.15
C PRO A 117 17.27 4.06 -19.97
N ASP A 118 18.56 4.16 -19.92
CA ASP A 118 19.38 4.82 -18.91
C ASP A 118 18.73 6.11 -18.37
N ARG A 119 18.44 6.12 -17.05
CA ARG A 119 17.81 7.27 -16.38
C ARG A 119 18.66 8.54 -16.51
N ASP A 120 19.96 8.38 -16.70
CA ASP A 120 20.92 9.49 -16.86
C ASP A 120 20.71 10.25 -18.17
N ARG A 121 19.95 9.68 -19.12
CA ARG A 121 19.56 10.33 -20.39
C ARG A 121 18.25 11.08 -20.31
N LEU A 122 17.52 10.97 -19.20
CA LEU A 122 16.24 11.66 -19.04
C LEU A 122 16.45 13.08 -18.50
N ASN A 123 15.74 14.05 -19.06
CA ASN A 123 15.71 15.38 -18.48
C ASN A 123 14.87 15.41 -17.18
N VAL A 124 15.10 16.41 -16.34
CA VAL A 124 14.47 16.54 -15.01
C VAL A 124 12.94 16.48 -15.09
N ALA A 125 12.32 17.11 -16.11
CA ALA A 125 10.86 17.10 -16.27
C ALA A 125 10.33 15.68 -16.53
N SER A 126 11.05 14.87 -17.32
CA SER A 126 10.71 13.46 -17.58
C SER A 126 10.87 12.61 -16.34
N ILE A 127 11.92 12.82 -15.55
CA ILE A 127 12.13 12.12 -14.27
C ILE A 127 10.98 12.42 -13.31
N ILE A 128 10.57 13.68 -13.17
CA ILE A 128 9.46 14.08 -12.31
C ILE A 128 8.14 13.45 -12.78
N ARG A 129 7.84 13.52 -14.08
CA ARG A 129 6.61 12.93 -14.65
C ARG A 129 6.56 11.43 -14.39
N TYR A 130 7.67 10.78 -14.60
CA TYR A 130 7.81 9.34 -14.40
C TYR A 130 7.61 8.95 -12.92
N SER A 131 8.28 9.65 -11.99
CA SER A 131 8.11 9.41 -10.54
C SER A 131 6.65 9.61 -10.12
N ARG A 132 5.99 10.67 -10.61
CA ARG A 132 4.57 10.90 -10.33
C ARG A 132 3.66 9.80 -10.89
N ALA A 133 3.96 9.30 -12.07
CA ALA A 133 3.19 8.20 -12.68
C ALA A 133 3.32 6.91 -11.86
N LYS A 134 4.53 6.60 -11.36
CA LYS A 134 4.77 5.46 -10.45
C LYS A 134 3.96 5.57 -9.18
N GLU A 135 4.01 6.72 -8.52
CA GLU A 135 3.25 6.96 -7.29
C GLU A 135 1.74 6.87 -7.53
N ALA A 136 1.25 7.42 -8.65
CA ALA A 136 -0.16 7.36 -9.01
C ALA A 136 -0.64 5.91 -9.24
N ASP A 137 0.16 5.11 -9.93
CA ASP A 137 -0.12 3.69 -10.18
C ASP A 137 -0.13 2.89 -8.87
N ALA A 138 0.90 3.05 -8.01
CA ALA A 138 0.97 2.37 -6.72
C ALA A 138 -0.21 2.76 -5.82
N GLN A 139 -0.57 4.05 -5.80
CA GLN A 139 -1.70 4.54 -5.03
C GLN A 139 -3.04 4.00 -5.57
N ALA A 140 -3.21 3.88 -6.89
CA ALA A 140 -4.42 3.34 -7.51
C ALA A 140 -4.63 1.86 -7.11
N TYR A 141 -3.58 1.05 -7.09
CA TYR A 141 -3.63 -0.32 -6.63
C TYR A 141 -3.99 -0.43 -5.14
N ALA A 142 -3.37 0.38 -4.29
CA ALA A 142 -3.70 0.44 -2.86
C ALA A 142 -5.18 0.81 -2.62
N VAL A 143 -5.72 1.77 -3.38
CA VAL A 143 -7.13 2.15 -3.32
C VAL A 143 -8.04 1.03 -3.82
N LYS A 144 -7.68 0.36 -4.93
CA LYS A 144 -8.43 -0.80 -5.47
C LYS A 144 -8.50 -1.90 -4.42
N ALA A 145 -7.37 -2.30 -3.83
CA ALA A 145 -7.32 -3.33 -2.79
C ALA A 145 -8.17 -2.94 -1.56
N CYS A 146 -8.05 -1.71 -1.06
CA CYS A 146 -8.85 -1.22 0.07
C CYS A 146 -10.35 -1.20 -0.23
N LYS A 147 -10.75 -0.88 -1.47
CA LYS A 147 -12.15 -0.92 -1.89
C LYS A 147 -12.68 -2.36 -1.89
N GLU A 148 -11.93 -3.29 -2.43
CA GLU A 148 -12.27 -4.73 -2.46
C GLU A 148 -12.40 -5.30 -1.04
N LEU A 149 -11.51 -4.89 -0.13
CA LEU A 149 -11.49 -5.32 1.27
C LEU A 149 -12.45 -4.53 2.19
N LYS A 150 -13.11 -3.49 1.67
CA LYS A 150 -13.94 -2.55 2.47
C LYS A 150 -13.16 -1.92 3.64
N CYS A 151 -11.85 -1.69 3.48
CA CYS A 151 -11.01 -1.07 4.50
C CYS A 151 -11.43 0.37 4.79
N ARG A 152 -11.37 0.79 6.06
CA ARG A 152 -11.64 2.18 6.46
C ARG A 152 -10.59 3.17 5.92
N ALA A 153 -9.38 2.71 5.66
CA ALA A 153 -8.26 3.51 5.12
C ALA A 153 -8.55 4.18 3.76
N THR A 154 -9.57 3.74 3.02
CA THR A 154 -9.91 4.27 1.68
C THR A 154 -10.17 5.76 1.68
N LYS A 155 -10.86 6.31 2.71
CA LYS A 155 -11.19 7.74 2.78
C LYS A 155 -9.95 8.62 2.96
N ASP A 156 -8.98 8.18 3.73
CA ASP A 156 -7.76 8.95 4.00
C ASP A 156 -6.77 8.89 2.83
N LEU A 157 -6.74 7.77 2.11
CA LEU A 157 -5.97 7.61 0.88
C LEU A 157 -6.45 8.59 -0.20
N TRP A 158 -7.76 8.75 -0.40
CA TRP A 158 -8.33 9.70 -1.35
C TRP A 158 -8.01 11.17 -1.02
N ARG A 159 -7.96 11.53 0.26
CA ARG A 159 -7.65 12.89 0.70
C ARG A 159 -6.19 13.29 0.44
N ARG A 160 -5.28 12.32 0.41
CA ARG A 160 -3.84 12.55 0.22
C ARG A 160 -3.40 12.57 -1.24
N LEU A 161 -4.27 12.14 -2.18
CA LEU A 161 -3.96 12.27 -3.59
C LEU A 161 -3.87 13.76 -3.96
N PRO A 162 -2.79 14.19 -4.64
CA PRO A 162 -2.71 15.52 -5.22
C PRO A 162 -3.96 15.77 -6.09
N ASN A 163 -4.48 16.99 -6.06
CA ASN A 163 -5.69 17.34 -6.83
C ASN A 163 -5.55 17.03 -8.34
N SER A 164 -4.32 17.01 -8.86
CA SER A 164 -4.00 16.64 -10.24
C SER A 164 -4.15 15.15 -10.57
N ILE A 165 -4.34 14.28 -9.56
CA ILE A 165 -4.42 12.81 -9.73
C ILE A 165 -5.82 12.30 -9.35
N ARG A 166 -6.65 13.12 -8.70
CA ARG A 166 -8.01 12.72 -8.34
C ARG A 166 -8.81 12.50 -9.63
N PRO A 167 -9.35 11.29 -9.87
CA PRO A 167 -10.23 11.09 -11.00
C PRO A 167 -11.41 12.07 -10.89
N PHE A 168 -11.85 12.61 -12.00
CA PHE A 168 -13.03 13.45 -12.10
C PHE A 168 -14.26 12.64 -11.69
N THR A 169 -14.49 12.48 -10.41
CA THR A 169 -15.79 12.07 -9.91
C THR A 169 -16.64 13.32 -9.76
N ASN A 170 -17.22 13.72 -10.88
CA ASN A 170 -18.35 14.64 -10.83
C ASN A 170 -19.47 13.87 -10.14
N PRO A 171 -19.89 14.21 -8.91
CA PRO A 171 -21.12 13.62 -8.38
C PRO A 171 -22.24 14.18 -9.26
N MET A 172 -22.73 13.37 -10.21
CA MET A 172 -23.99 13.64 -10.86
C MET A 172 -25.00 13.83 -9.72
N LYS A 173 -25.32 15.08 -9.42
CA LYS A 173 -26.50 15.43 -8.66
C LYS A 173 -27.67 14.92 -9.48
N THR A 174 -28.18 13.76 -9.13
CA THR A 174 -29.49 13.31 -9.58
C THR A 174 -30.49 14.33 -9.07
N ARG A 175 -30.86 15.27 -9.95
CA ARG A 175 -32.02 16.14 -9.74
C ARG A 175 -33.24 15.22 -9.73
N SER A 176 -33.78 15.00 -8.57
CA SER A 176 -35.13 14.45 -8.44
C SER A 176 -36.10 15.33 -9.22
N PRO A 177 -36.95 14.77 -10.09
CA PRO A 177 -37.96 15.57 -10.76
C PRO A 177 -38.94 16.11 -9.71
N LYS A 178 -39.08 17.44 -9.65
CA LYS A 178 -40.16 18.07 -8.88
C LYS A 178 -41.48 17.57 -9.43
N ARG A 179 -42.28 16.92 -8.61
CA ARG A 179 -43.69 16.65 -8.89
C ARG A 179 -44.38 17.99 -9.07
N ALA A 180 -44.96 18.21 -10.24
CA ALA A 180 -45.93 19.29 -10.45
C ALA A 180 -47.21 18.91 -9.72
N SER A 181 -47.70 19.81 -8.89
CA SER A 181 -49.05 19.86 -8.32
C SER A 181 -49.98 20.54 -9.27
#